data_446a36cfb6f95bf2bf35446bb4d30e56
#
_entry.id   446a36cfb6f95bf2bf35446bb4d30e56
#
_cell.length_a   1.000
_cell.length_b   1.000
_cell.length_c   1.000
_cell.angle_alpha   90.00
_cell.angle_beta   90.00
_cell.angle_gamma   90.00
#
_symmetry.space_group_name_H-M   'P 1'
#
loop_
_entity.id
_entity.type
_entity.pdbx_description
1 polymer ?
#
loop_
_entity_poly.entity_id
_entity_poly.type
_entity_poly.pdbx_seq_one_letter_code
_entity_poly.pdbx_strand_id
1 'polypeptide(L)'
;MSYMQSDNQPPASVSLPDARTMKVYGNGKVAVKPNVAIVQLGVVTENKSLHKAQQENTEKMNKVLQTLVNLGIPNKNIQTSAFIINPKYDYQNGKQFNQRYQVMHMLQVRLTHIDQVGIVIDTVVNQGVNRITDIRFTTDQTDILYENALQSALQDAKRKSYIIANTLKLPISPMPIRIVERTINPPAIYKTAAATTEGFAPPIQPGQIEIEAAVELVYSY
;
A
#
# COMPACT_ATOMS: atom_id res chain seq x y z
N MET A 1 27.01 17.48 -69.99
CA MET A 1 26.02 16.95 -69.01
C MET A 1 26.39 17.42 -67.64
N SER A 2 25.68 18.48 -67.21
CA SER A 2 25.97 19.12 -65.92
C SER A 2 24.91 18.65 -64.92
N TYR A 3 25.33 17.96 -63.88
CA TYR A 3 24.44 17.53 -62.80
C TYR A 3 24.23 18.69 -61.80
N MET A 4 23.01 19.20 -61.76
CA MET A 4 22.58 20.11 -60.67
C MET A 4 22.46 19.31 -59.36
N GLN A 5 23.29 19.64 -58.39
CA GLN A 5 23.12 19.22 -56.98
C GLN A 5 21.99 20.06 -56.37
N SER A 6 20.90 19.41 -56.02
CA SER A 6 19.86 20.04 -55.20
C SER A 6 20.31 20.09 -53.74
N ASP A 7 20.57 21.28 -53.26
CA ASP A 7 20.77 21.58 -51.83
C ASP A 7 19.51 21.26 -51.04
N ASN A 8 19.51 20.10 -50.40
CA ASN A 8 18.47 19.67 -49.48
C ASN A 8 18.88 20.12 -48.05
N GLN A 9 18.73 21.41 -47.79
CA GLN A 9 18.95 21.96 -46.46
C GLN A 9 17.73 21.61 -45.57
N PRO A 10 17.91 20.89 -44.43
CA PRO A 10 16.79 20.61 -43.52
C PRO A 10 16.25 21.93 -42.97
N PRO A 11 14.92 22.03 -42.77
CA PRO A 11 14.32 23.25 -42.25
C PRO A 11 14.93 23.59 -40.89
N ALA A 12 15.36 24.83 -40.74
CA ALA A 12 15.89 25.36 -39.49
C ALA A 12 14.85 25.10 -38.38
N SER A 13 15.26 24.39 -37.35
CA SER A 13 14.48 24.23 -36.12
C SER A 13 14.26 25.62 -35.54
N VAL A 14 13.04 26.11 -35.63
CA VAL A 14 12.61 27.31 -34.94
C VAL A 14 12.65 27.00 -33.47
N SER A 15 13.73 27.37 -32.79
CA SER A 15 13.78 27.41 -31.34
C SER A 15 12.75 28.45 -30.89
N LEU A 16 11.63 28.00 -30.35
CA LEU A 16 10.71 28.87 -29.66
C LEU A 16 11.51 29.65 -28.60
N PRO A 17 11.29 30.99 -28.47
CA PRO A 17 11.98 31.76 -27.45
C PRO A 17 11.74 31.08 -26.10
N ASP A 18 12.80 30.97 -25.28
CA ASP A 18 12.73 30.40 -23.93
C ASP A 18 11.60 31.10 -23.16
N ALA A 19 10.41 30.49 -23.19
CA ALA A 19 9.28 31.00 -22.46
C ALA A 19 9.67 31.00 -20.98
N ARG A 20 9.77 32.20 -20.39
CA ARG A 20 10.07 32.33 -18.97
C ARG A 20 8.97 31.61 -18.20
N THR A 21 9.35 30.59 -17.44
CA THR A 21 8.41 29.76 -16.72
C THR A 21 8.74 29.70 -15.23
N MET A 22 7.71 29.67 -14.43
CA MET A 22 7.79 29.41 -12.99
C MET A 22 7.16 28.05 -12.69
N LYS A 23 7.92 27.17 -12.05
CA LYS A 23 7.46 25.87 -11.62
C LYS A 23 7.23 25.88 -10.11
N VAL A 24 6.06 25.46 -9.67
CA VAL A 24 5.63 25.45 -8.27
C VAL A 24 5.11 24.07 -7.88
N TYR A 25 5.49 23.62 -6.71
CA TYR A 25 5.03 22.35 -6.15
C TYR A 25 4.02 22.62 -5.03
N GLY A 26 2.89 21.92 -5.09
CA GLY A 26 1.90 21.91 -4.04
C GLY A 26 1.80 20.55 -3.39
N ASN A 27 1.60 20.55 -2.09
CA ASN A 27 1.38 19.35 -1.29
C ASN A 27 0.07 19.51 -0.52
N GLY A 28 -0.69 18.41 -0.47
CA GLY A 28 -1.89 18.33 0.33
C GLY A 28 -1.88 17.05 1.15
N LYS A 29 -2.39 17.13 2.38
CA LYS A 29 -2.46 16.02 3.32
C LYS A 29 -3.81 16.00 4.01
N VAL A 30 -4.36 14.81 4.19
CA VAL A 30 -5.55 14.58 5.00
C VAL A 30 -5.25 13.47 6.01
N ALA A 31 -5.37 13.79 7.29
CA ALA A 31 -5.25 12.81 8.37
C ALA A 31 -6.62 12.27 8.74
N VAL A 32 -6.75 10.96 8.87
CA VAL A 32 -8.00 10.29 9.23
C VAL A 32 -7.76 9.12 10.18
N LYS A 33 -8.73 8.83 11.02
CA LYS A 33 -8.75 7.58 11.79
C LYS A 33 -9.11 6.44 10.84
N PRO A 34 -8.34 5.34 10.82
CA PRO A 34 -8.70 4.18 10.01
C PRO A 34 -10.01 3.56 10.50
N ASN A 35 -10.75 2.96 9.58
CA ASN A 35 -11.98 2.21 9.86
C ASN A 35 -11.93 0.78 9.33
N VAL A 36 -10.81 0.38 8.76
CA VAL A 36 -10.58 -0.96 8.21
C VAL A 36 -9.23 -1.48 8.68
N ALA A 37 -9.19 -2.74 9.10
CA ALA A 37 -7.96 -3.48 9.32
C ALA A 37 -7.84 -4.61 8.29
N ILE A 38 -6.65 -4.80 7.75
CA ILE A 38 -6.28 -5.92 6.88
C ILE A 38 -5.27 -6.75 7.65
N VAL A 39 -5.65 -7.98 7.99
CA VAL A 39 -4.83 -8.90 8.77
C VAL A 39 -4.36 -10.03 7.87
N GLN A 40 -3.05 -10.30 7.86
CA GLN A 40 -2.48 -11.48 7.22
C GLN A 40 -2.21 -12.53 8.27
N LEU A 41 -2.97 -13.62 8.23
CA LEU A 41 -2.90 -14.72 9.18
C LEU A 41 -2.95 -16.06 8.45
N GLY A 42 -2.48 -17.11 9.08
CA GLY A 42 -2.46 -18.42 8.43
C GLY A 42 -2.08 -19.58 9.33
N VAL A 43 -2.07 -20.74 8.70
CA VAL A 43 -1.72 -22.01 9.31
C VAL A 43 -0.48 -22.55 8.63
N VAL A 44 0.52 -22.91 9.44
CA VAL A 44 1.71 -23.61 9.01
C VAL A 44 1.72 -24.99 9.70
N THR A 45 1.88 -26.05 8.91
CA THR A 45 2.02 -27.42 9.39
C THR A 45 3.27 -28.07 8.84
N GLU A 46 3.87 -28.99 9.59
CA GLU A 46 5.06 -29.73 9.18
C GLU A 46 4.89 -31.23 9.47
N ASN A 47 5.21 -32.07 8.49
CA ASN A 47 5.21 -33.53 8.66
C ASN A 47 6.24 -34.16 7.73
N LYS A 48 6.73 -35.39 8.08
CA LYS A 48 7.57 -36.19 7.19
C LYS A 48 6.83 -36.62 5.93
N SER A 49 5.51 -36.80 6.01
CA SER A 49 4.66 -37.10 4.88
C SER A 49 4.00 -35.80 4.40
N LEU A 50 4.17 -35.44 3.12
CA LEU A 50 3.51 -34.31 2.51
C LEU A 50 1.99 -34.40 2.65
N HIS A 51 1.43 -35.58 2.39
CA HIS A 51 -0.02 -35.78 2.48
C HIS A 51 -0.56 -35.49 3.89
N LYS A 52 0.15 -35.94 4.94
CA LYS A 52 -0.23 -35.66 6.33
C LYS A 52 -0.10 -34.17 6.66
N ALA A 53 1.00 -33.53 6.26
CA ALA A 53 1.17 -32.09 6.46
C ALA A 53 0.04 -31.28 5.82
N GLN A 54 -0.36 -31.68 4.61
CA GLN A 54 -1.42 -31.03 3.85
C GLN A 54 -2.82 -31.29 4.46
N GLN A 55 -3.08 -32.50 4.89
CA GLN A 55 -4.33 -32.86 5.58
C GLN A 55 -4.50 -32.06 6.87
N GLU A 56 -3.49 -32.03 7.73
CA GLU A 56 -3.49 -31.27 8.99
C GLU A 56 -3.71 -29.76 8.73
N ASN A 57 -3.07 -29.23 7.68
CA ASN A 57 -3.24 -27.83 7.28
C ASN A 57 -4.69 -27.54 6.88
N THR A 58 -5.26 -28.41 6.04
CA THR A 58 -6.64 -28.27 5.56
C THR A 58 -7.65 -28.33 6.71
N GLU A 59 -7.49 -29.27 7.63
CA GLU A 59 -8.38 -29.43 8.78
C GLU A 59 -8.36 -28.18 9.69
N LYS A 60 -7.17 -27.65 9.99
CA LYS A 60 -7.02 -26.42 10.78
C LYS A 60 -7.57 -25.21 10.03
N MET A 61 -7.24 -25.06 8.75
CA MET A 61 -7.71 -23.93 7.96
C MET A 61 -9.23 -23.91 7.82
N ASN A 62 -9.86 -25.06 7.67
CA ASN A 62 -11.34 -25.15 7.64
C ASN A 62 -11.98 -24.67 8.95
N LYS A 63 -11.38 -24.99 10.10
CA LYS A 63 -11.82 -24.48 11.41
C LYS A 63 -11.67 -22.96 11.49
N VAL A 64 -10.54 -22.43 11.02
CA VAL A 64 -10.28 -20.99 10.97
C VAL A 64 -11.30 -20.28 10.09
N LEU A 65 -11.57 -20.77 8.88
CA LEU A 65 -12.54 -20.19 7.97
C LEU A 65 -13.94 -20.19 8.57
N GLN A 66 -14.37 -21.32 9.16
CA GLN A 66 -15.67 -21.42 9.84
C GLN A 66 -15.77 -20.41 11.00
N THR A 67 -14.70 -20.25 11.77
CA THR A 67 -14.65 -19.31 12.89
C THR A 67 -14.76 -17.86 12.41
N LEU A 68 -14.05 -17.48 11.35
CA LEU A 68 -14.15 -16.15 10.78
C LEU A 68 -15.58 -15.83 10.32
N VAL A 69 -16.25 -16.79 9.66
CA VAL A 69 -17.66 -16.63 9.24
C VAL A 69 -18.57 -16.51 10.45
N ASN A 70 -18.38 -17.32 11.49
CA ASN A 70 -19.16 -17.26 12.73
C ASN A 70 -18.99 -15.94 13.50
N LEU A 71 -17.82 -15.29 13.36
CA LEU A 71 -17.55 -13.93 13.87
C LEU A 71 -18.18 -12.83 13.00
N GLY A 72 -18.96 -13.18 11.97
CA GLY A 72 -19.65 -12.24 11.11
C GLY A 72 -18.80 -11.64 10.00
N ILE A 73 -17.61 -12.19 9.72
CA ILE A 73 -16.75 -11.73 8.64
C ILE A 73 -17.25 -12.34 7.32
N PRO A 74 -17.74 -11.53 6.37
CA PRO A 74 -18.28 -12.05 5.12
C PRO A 74 -17.20 -12.68 4.24
N ASN A 75 -17.53 -13.74 3.51
CA ASN A 75 -16.59 -14.47 2.64
C ASN A 75 -15.83 -13.57 1.65
N LYS A 76 -16.48 -12.52 1.13
CA LYS A 76 -15.81 -11.53 0.24
C LYS A 76 -14.63 -10.80 0.88
N ASN A 77 -14.56 -10.79 2.21
CA ASN A 77 -13.49 -10.17 3.00
C ASN A 77 -12.38 -11.15 3.41
N ILE A 78 -12.51 -12.42 3.00
CA ILE A 78 -11.54 -13.47 3.30
C ILE A 78 -10.96 -13.97 1.97
N GLN A 79 -9.65 -13.80 1.78
CA GLN A 79 -8.96 -14.21 0.56
C GLN A 79 -7.72 -15.02 0.90
N THR A 80 -7.45 -16.09 0.15
CA THR A 80 -6.16 -16.77 0.21
C THR A 80 -5.09 -15.86 -0.40
N SER A 81 -4.10 -15.48 0.41
CA SER A 81 -2.98 -14.65 -0.03
C SER A 81 -1.75 -15.47 -0.43
N ALA A 82 -1.58 -16.67 0.14
CA ALA A 82 -0.54 -17.60 -0.26
C ALA A 82 -0.89 -19.03 0.11
N PHE A 83 -0.48 -20.00 -0.73
CA PHE A 83 -0.46 -21.41 -0.43
C PHE A 83 0.88 -21.97 -0.93
N ILE A 84 1.74 -22.37 0.01
CA ILE A 84 3.13 -22.74 -0.28
C ILE A 84 3.45 -24.08 0.37
N ILE A 85 4.09 -24.96 -0.39
CA ILE A 85 4.61 -26.23 0.09
C ILE A 85 6.12 -26.22 -0.12
N ASN A 86 6.89 -26.36 0.97
CA ASN A 86 8.33 -26.38 0.92
C ASN A 86 8.87 -27.66 1.57
N PRO A 87 9.82 -28.36 0.93
CA PRO A 87 10.62 -29.34 1.63
C PRO A 87 11.56 -28.64 2.62
N LYS A 88 11.66 -29.16 3.82
CA LYS A 88 12.58 -28.73 4.87
C LYS A 88 13.58 -29.84 5.11
N TYR A 89 14.85 -29.50 5.19
CA TYR A 89 15.95 -30.42 5.43
C TYR A 89 16.72 -29.96 6.65
N ASP A 90 16.98 -30.90 7.57
CA ASP A 90 17.93 -30.69 8.65
C ASP A 90 19.31 -31.15 8.19
N TYR A 91 20.36 -30.45 8.59
CA TYR A 91 21.74 -30.81 8.27
C TYR A 91 22.51 -31.11 9.55
N GLN A 92 23.23 -32.24 9.57
CA GLN A 92 24.13 -32.59 10.63
C GLN A 92 25.48 -33.00 10.03
N ASN A 93 26.58 -32.36 10.48
CA ASN A 93 27.94 -32.59 9.97
C ASN A 93 28.05 -32.47 8.44
N GLY A 94 27.36 -31.50 7.84
CA GLY A 94 27.36 -31.27 6.40
C GLY A 94 26.56 -32.28 5.56
N LYS A 95 25.94 -33.29 6.20
CA LYS A 95 25.05 -34.24 5.53
C LYS A 95 23.60 -33.91 5.79
N GLN A 96 22.79 -34.01 4.73
CA GLN A 96 21.35 -33.86 4.81
C GLN A 96 20.77 -35.03 5.64
N PHE A 97 20.02 -34.65 6.64
CA PHE A 97 19.38 -35.52 7.58
C PHE A 97 17.94 -35.07 7.76
N ASN A 98 17.01 -35.97 7.84
CA ASN A 98 15.61 -35.73 8.11
C ASN A 98 14.93 -34.71 7.14
N GLN A 99 14.19 -35.25 6.17
CA GLN A 99 13.33 -34.46 5.29
C GLN A 99 11.93 -34.33 5.90
N ARG A 100 11.41 -33.09 5.91
CA ARG A 100 10.03 -32.78 6.29
C ARG A 100 9.40 -31.90 5.22
N TYR A 101 8.10 -31.86 5.18
CA TYR A 101 7.35 -30.96 4.31
C TYR A 101 6.64 -29.93 5.18
N GLN A 102 6.82 -28.68 4.86
CA GLN A 102 6.09 -27.56 5.45
C GLN A 102 5.02 -27.11 4.48
N VAL A 103 3.77 -27.05 4.95
CA VAL A 103 2.62 -26.49 4.22
C VAL A 103 2.23 -25.19 4.92
N MET A 104 2.22 -24.09 4.18
CA MET A 104 1.81 -22.78 4.64
C MET A 104 0.60 -22.32 3.85
N HIS A 105 -0.52 -22.05 4.52
CA HIS A 105 -1.73 -21.48 3.95
C HIS A 105 -2.01 -20.17 4.65
N MET A 106 -1.96 -19.06 3.90
CA MET A 106 -2.15 -17.70 4.40
C MET A 106 -3.44 -17.11 3.86
N LEU A 107 -4.14 -16.44 4.73
CA LEU A 107 -5.33 -15.65 4.41
C LEU A 107 -5.04 -14.16 4.60
N GLN A 108 -5.64 -13.34 3.76
CA GLN A 108 -5.83 -11.92 4.00
C GLN A 108 -7.29 -11.70 4.42
N VAL A 109 -7.48 -11.15 5.60
CA VAL A 109 -8.80 -10.92 6.19
C VAL A 109 -9.01 -9.42 6.35
N ARG A 110 -10.09 -8.91 5.75
CA ARG A 110 -10.51 -7.50 5.86
C ARG A 110 -11.55 -7.34 6.94
N LEU A 111 -11.23 -6.57 7.97
CA LEU A 111 -12.09 -6.29 9.11
C LEU A 111 -12.58 -4.83 9.07
N THR A 112 -13.89 -4.63 9.17
CA THR A 112 -14.52 -3.30 9.16
C THR A 112 -14.80 -2.76 10.56
N HIS A 113 -14.54 -3.55 11.59
CA HIS A 113 -14.66 -3.17 13.00
C HIS A 113 -13.29 -3.31 13.66
N ILE A 114 -12.56 -2.21 13.72
CA ILE A 114 -11.16 -2.19 14.21
C ILE A 114 -11.06 -2.61 15.68
N ASP A 115 -12.02 -2.26 16.49
CA ASP A 115 -12.14 -2.63 17.91
C ASP A 115 -12.18 -4.15 18.13
N GLN A 116 -12.64 -4.91 17.14
CA GLN A 116 -12.73 -6.37 17.21
C GLN A 116 -11.46 -7.10 16.74
N VAL A 117 -10.48 -6.40 16.18
CA VAL A 117 -9.27 -7.03 15.60
C VAL A 117 -8.57 -7.93 16.61
N GLY A 118 -8.39 -7.49 17.84
CA GLY A 118 -7.76 -8.28 18.90
C GLY A 118 -8.54 -9.55 19.21
N ILE A 119 -9.86 -9.45 19.35
CA ILE A 119 -10.76 -10.59 19.63
C ILE A 119 -10.73 -11.60 18.47
N VAL A 120 -10.77 -11.11 17.23
CA VAL A 120 -10.69 -11.97 16.04
C VAL A 120 -9.39 -12.75 16.03
N ILE A 121 -8.25 -12.06 16.25
CA ILE A 121 -6.93 -12.68 16.28
C ILE A 121 -6.86 -13.77 17.36
N ASP A 122 -7.24 -13.45 18.58
CA ASP A 122 -7.22 -14.40 19.69
C ASP A 122 -8.09 -15.63 19.38
N THR A 123 -9.29 -15.41 18.88
CA THR A 123 -10.23 -16.48 18.55
C THR A 123 -9.66 -17.42 17.47
N VAL A 124 -9.07 -16.88 16.39
CA VAL A 124 -8.54 -17.72 15.30
C VAL A 124 -7.23 -18.43 15.68
N VAL A 125 -6.43 -17.85 16.57
CA VAL A 125 -5.24 -18.50 17.13
C VAL A 125 -5.65 -19.76 17.91
N ASN A 126 -6.69 -19.67 18.72
CA ASN A 126 -7.25 -20.81 19.43
C ASN A 126 -7.84 -21.90 18.50
N GLN A 127 -8.12 -21.57 17.24
CA GLN A 127 -8.60 -22.51 16.20
C GLN A 127 -7.50 -23.04 15.27
N GLY A 128 -6.24 -22.65 15.51
CA GLY A 128 -5.11 -23.24 14.80
C GLY A 128 -4.30 -22.31 13.94
N VAL A 129 -4.64 -21.00 13.88
CA VAL A 129 -3.72 -19.99 13.32
C VAL A 129 -2.45 -19.96 14.18
N ASN A 130 -1.31 -20.13 13.53
CA ASN A 130 0.00 -20.08 14.16
C ASN A 130 0.99 -19.17 13.45
N ARG A 131 0.50 -18.37 12.48
CA ARG A 131 1.28 -17.38 11.79
C ARG A 131 0.43 -16.13 11.54
N ILE A 132 0.93 -14.98 12.01
CA ILE A 132 0.39 -13.66 11.71
C ILE A 132 1.59 -12.84 11.23
N THR A 133 1.50 -12.30 10.01
CA THR A 133 2.64 -11.63 9.37
C THR A 133 2.48 -10.13 9.28
N ASP A 134 1.24 -9.65 9.18
CA ASP A 134 0.99 -8.22 9.02
C ASP A 134 -0.41 -7.85 9.55
N ILE A 135 -0.49 -6.68 10.17
CA ILE A 135 -1.75 -6.02 10.51
C ILE A 135 -1.65 -4.59 9.99
N ARG A 136 -2.47 -4.27 9.01
CA ARG A 136 -2.46 -2.99 8.31
C ARG A 136 -3.78 -2.28 8.49
N PHE A 137 -3.71 -1.01 8.88
CA PHE A 137 -4.89 -0.17 9.04
C PHE A 137 -5.05 0.73 7.81
N THR A 138 -6.30 0.86 7.34
CA THR A 138 -6.65 1.68 6.19
C THR A 138 -8.04 2.27 6.36
N THR A 139 -8.53 2.95 5.35
CA THR A 139 -9.91 3.44 5.27
C THR A 139 -10.58 2.95 3.99
N ASP A 140 -11.88 2.81 4.01
CA ASP A 140 -12.70 2.53 2.83
C ASP A 140 -13.03 3.80 2.02
N GLN A 141 -12.65 4.99 2.54
CA GLN A 141 -12.87 6.29 1.91
C GLN A 141 -11.60 6.85 1.25
N THR A 142 -10.66 6.00 0.85
CA THR A 142 -9.36 6.42 0.32
C THR A 142 -9.50 7.41 -0.84
N ASP A 143 -10.43 7.14 -1.77
CA ASP A 143 -10.61 7.96 -2.98
C ASP A 143 -11.10 9.37 -2.63
N ILE A 144 -12.13 9.48 -1.79
CA ILE A 144 -12.67 10.78 -1.35
C ILE A 144 -11.61 11.58 -0.57
N LEU A 145 -10.87 10.92 0.28
CA LEU A 145 -9.80 11.56 1.05
C LEU A 145 -8.63 11.99 0.18
N TYR A 146 -8.32 11.20 -0.86
CA TYR A 146 -7.33 11.58 -1.86
C TYR A 146 -7.75 12.80 -2.67
N GLU A 147 -9.02 12.87 -3.10
CA GLU A 147 -9.57 14.05 -3.76
C GLU A 147 -9.43 15.31 -2.90
N ASN A 148 -9.71 15.22 -1.60
CA ASN A 148 -9.54 16.33 -0.66
C ASN A 148 -8.06 16.73 -0.49
N ALA A 149 -7.16 15.74 -0.45
CA ALA A 149 -5.72 16.00 -0.42
C ALA A 149 -5.25 16.67 -1.71
N LEU A 150 -5.74 16.22 -2.87
CA LEU A 150 -5.42 16.79 -4.18
C LEU A 150 -5.92 18.24 -4.30
N GLN A 151 -7.13 18.52 -3.84
CA GLN A 151 -7.66 19.88 -3.78
C GLN A 151 -6.77 20.80 -2.93
N SER A 152 -6.33 20.31 -1.78
CA SER A 152 -5.41 21.03 -0.89
C SER A 152 -4.06 21.27 -1.54
N ALA A 153 -3.53 20.29 -2.29
CA ALA A 153 -2.26 20.40 -3.03
C ALA A 153 -2.35 21.46 -4.13
N LEU A 154 -3.45 21.50 -4.88
CA LEU A 154 -3.68 22.51 -5.92
C LEU A 154 -3.78 23.92 -5.32
N GLN A 155 -4.47 24.07 -4.20
CA GLN A 155 -4.57 25.34 -3.50
C GLN A 155 -3.22 25.82 -2.95
N ASP A 156 -2.41 24.89 -2.42
CA ASP A 156 -1.07 25.19 -1.91
C ASP A 156 -0.14 25.65 -3.05
N ALA A 157 -0.12 24.94 -4.18
CA ALA A 157 0.66 25.34 -5.36
C ALA A 157 0.24 26.71 -5.88
N LYS A 158 -1.07 26.95 -6.01
CA LYS A 158 -1.62 28.23 -6.44
C LYS A 158 -1.22 29.35 -5.49
N ARG A 159 -1.37 29.16 -4.19
CA ARG A 159 -0.95 30.14 -3.17
C ARG A 159 0.54 30.48 -3.29
N LYS A 160 1.40 29.48 -3.42
CA LYS A 160 2.85 29.66 -3.61
C LYS A 160 3.18 30.43 -4.88
N SER A 161 2.49 30.14 -6.00
CA SER A 161 2.71 30.87 -7.26
C SER A 161 2.42 32.37 -7.11
N TYR A 162 1.31 32.75 -6.45
CA TYR A 162 0.99 34.14 -6.18
C TYR A 162 2.01 34.82 -5.27
N ILE A 163 2.49 34.14 -4.22
CA ILE A 163 3.52 34.71 -3.33
C ILE A 163 4.78 35.02 -4.12
N ILE A 164 5.26 34.07 -4.94
CA ILE A 164 6.47 34.25 -5.76
C ILE A 164 6.30 35.40 -6.74
N ALA A 165 5.16 35.39 -7.48
CA ALA A 165 4.90 36.41 -8.49
C ALA A 165 4.81 37.83 -7.89
N ASN A 166 4.11 37.99 -6.78
CA ASN A 166 3.97 39.26 -6.11
C ASN A 166 5.32 39.78 -5.54
N THR A 167 6.10 38.86 -4.95
CA THR A 167 7.41 39.23 -4.38
C THR A 167 8.40 39.66 -5.44
N LEU A 168 8.42 38.96 -6.58
CA LEU A 168 9.33 39.25 -7.70
C LEU A 168 8.75 40.20 -8.73
N LYS A 169 7.50 40.68 -8.53
CA LYS A 169 6.75 41.54 -9.46
C LYS A 169 6.64 40.95 -10.88
N LEU A 170 6.40 39.64 -10.96
CA LEU A 170 6.26 38.91 -12.22
C LEU A 170 4.82 39.02 -12.73
N PRO A 171 4.61 39.33 -14.04
CA PRO A 171 3.30 39.35 -14.66
C PRO A 171 2.84 37.92 -15.00
N ILE A 172 2.41 37.13 -13.99
CA ILE A 172 1.95 35.77 -14.26
C ILE A 172 0.50 35.72 -14.73
N SER A 173 0.21 34.80 -15.64
CA SER A 173 -1.17 34.40 -15.94
C SER A 173 -1.82 33.75 -14.71
N PRO A 174 -3.08 34.00 -14.40
CA PRO A 174 -3.79 33.32 -13.32
C PRO A 174 -3.98 31.83 -13.57
N MET A 175 -3.81 31.37 -14.81
CA MET A 175 -3.93 29.96 -15.20
C MET A 175 -2.55 29.34 -15.46
N PRO A 176 -2.25 28.18 -14.91
CA PRO A 176 -1.04 27.45 -15.23
C PRO A 176 -1.08 26.94 -16.69
N ILE A 177 0.08 26.95 -17.36
CA ILE A 177 0.21 26.39 -18.71
C ILE A 177 0.40 24.87 -18.71
N ARG A 178 0.76 24.30 -17.56
CA ARG A 178 0.87 22.85 -17.36
C ARG A 178 0.55 22.50 -15.91
N ILE A 179 -0.20 21.39 -15.76
CA ILE A 179 -0.52 20.77 -14.47
C ILE A 179 -0.07 19.32 -14.57
N VAL A 180 0.69 18.88 -13.58
CA VAL A 180 1.12 17.48 -13.46
C VAL A 180 0.79 17.00 -12.06
N GLU A 181 -0.08 16.02 -11.97
CA GLU A 181 -0.29 15.26 -10.75
C GLU A 181 0.90 14.32 -10.55
N ARG A 182 1.53 14.41 -9.39
CA ARG A 182 2.64 13.52 -9.04
C ARG A 182 2.11 12.37 -8.22
N THR A 183 2.32 11.17 -8.72
CA THR A 183 2.03 9.96 -7.95
C THR A 183 2.97 9.94 -6.74
N ILE A 184 2.42 10.16 -5.56
CA ILE A 184 3.10 9.83 -4.32
C ILE A 184 2.85 8.34 -4.11
N ASN A 185 3.86 7.60 -3.66
CA ASN A 185 3.69 6.20 -3.25
C ASN A 185 2.44 6.05 -2.36
N PRO A 186 1.76 4.88 -2.41
CA PRO A 186 0.56 4.66 -1.63
C PRO A 186 0.77 5.11 -0.19
N PRO A 187 -0.27 5.65 0.47
CA PRO A 187 -0.17 6.30 1.76
C PRO A 187 0.67 5.48 2.72
N ALA A 188 1.63 6.15 3.38
CA ALA A 188 2.52 5.50 4.33
C ALA A 188 1.68 4.92 5.47
N ILE A 189 1.52 3.63 5.45
CA ILE A 189 0.82 2.90 6.49
C ILE A 189 1.79 2.82 7.66
N TYR A 190 1.54 3.56 8.72
CA TYR A 190 2.35 3.45 9.92
C TYR A 190 2.16 2.05 10.52
N LYS A 191 3.23 1.25 10.47
CA LYS A 191 3.30 -0.03 11.18
C LYS A 191 3.34 0.29 12.67
N THR A 192 2.28 -0.03 13.39
CA THR A 192 2.33 0.01 14.85
C THR A 192 3.26 -1.09 15.34
N ALA A 193 4.33 -0.72 16.06
CA ALA A 193 5.13 -1.69 16.80
C ALA A 193 4.21 -2.35 17.85
N ALA A 194 4.14 -3.68 17.83
CA ALA A 194 3.41 -4.43 18.84
C ALA A 194 4.03 -4.18 20.20
N ALA A 195 3.30 -3.53 21.09
CA ALA A 195 3.67 -3.43 22.49
C ALA A 195 3.29 -4.76 23.17
N THR A 196 4.28 -5.47 23.71
CA THR A 196 4.09 -6.65 24.54
C THR A 196 3.55 -6.22 25.91
N THR A 197 2.27 -6.42 26.15
CA THR A 197 1.69 -6.38 27.49
C THR A 197 0.96 -7.68 27.74
N GLU A 198 1.18 -8.25 28.92
CA GLU A 198 0.54 -9.47 29.37
C GLU A 198 -0.99 -9.27 29.47
N GLY A 199 -1.72 -9.80 28.50
CA GLY A 199 -3.18 -9.81 28.42
C GLY A 199 -3.64 -10.71 27.29
N PHE A 200 -4.79 -11.38 27.46
CA PHE A 200 -5.31 -12.40 26.54
C PHE A 200 -5.63 -11.93 25.12
N ALA A 201 -5.68 -10.62 24.85
CA ALA A 201 -5.76 -10.06 23.51
C ALA A 201 -4.70 -8.97 23.35
N PRO A 202 -3.87 -8.98 22.29
CA PRO A 202 -2.87 -7.94 22.10
C PRO A 202 -3.54 -6.57 21.94
N PRO A 203 -3.12 -5.53 22.68
CA PRO A 203 -3.64 -4.18 22.52
C PRO A 203 -3.19 -3.65 21.14
N ILE A 204 -4.09 -3.64 20.19
CA ILE A 204 -3.84 -3.17 18.84
C ILE A 204 -4.36 -1.75 18.71
N GLN A 205 -3.45 -0.77 18.56
CA GLN A 205 -3.81 0.63 18.38
C GLN A 205 -3.57 1.08 16.94
N PRO A 206 -4.60 1.52 16.23
CA PRO A 206 -4.51 1.81 14.79
C PRO A 206 -3.79 3.12 14.43
N GLY A 207 -3.59 4.06 15.39
CA GLY A 207 -3.04 5.38 15.08
C GLY A 207 -3.89 6.20 14.10
N GLN A 208 -3.27 7.18 13.44
CA GLN A 208 -3.87 7.92 12.31
C GLN A 208 -3.15 7.55 11.03
N ILE A 209 -3.87 7.57 9.92
CA ILE A 209 -3.32 7.44 8.58
C ILE A 209 -3.32 8.79 7.89
N GLU A 210 -2.27 9.10 7.13
CA GLU A 210 -2.18 10.30 6.30
C GLU A 210 -2.32 9.90 4.83
N ILE A 211 -3.21 10.61 4.12
CA ILE A 211 -3.35 10.50 2.66
C ILE A 211 -2.77 11.78 2.07
N GLU A 212 -1.81 11.61 1.18
CA GLU A 212 -1.05 12.70 0.59
C GLU A 212 -1.29 12.79 -0.91
N ALA A 213 -1.33 14.02 -1.43
CA ALA A 213 -1.30 14.32 -2.85
C ALA A 213 -0.25 15.40 -3.14
N ALA A 214 0.38 15.32 -4.30
CA ALA A 214 1.32 16.34 -4.77
C ALA A 214 1.05 16.71 -6.22
N VAL A 215 1.22 17.99 -6.52
CA VAL A 215 1.05 18.54 -7.85
C VAL A 215 2.22 19.44 -8.23
N GLU A 216 2.48 19.52 -9.52
CA GLU A 216 3.38 20.49 -10.13
C GLU A 216 2.56 21.41 -11.03
N LEU A 217 2.62 22.72 -10.79
CA LEU A 217 2.05 23.72 -11.65
C LEU A 217 3.15 24.53 -12.34
N VAL A 218 3.02 24.74 -13.64
CA VAL A 218 3.93 25.58 -14.42
C VAL A 218 3.17 26.78 -14.95
N TYR A 219 3.69 27.97 -14.70
CA TYR A 219 3.16 29.24 -15.15
C TYR A 219 4.15 29.91 -16.12
N SER A 220 3.66 30.64 -17.10
CA SER A 220 4.46 31.55 -17.94
C SER A 220 4.44 32.98 -17.39
N TYR A 221 5.52 33.75 -17.59
CA TYR A 221 5.63 35.17 -17.25
C TYR A 221 6.55 35.90 -18.22
#